data_aa2c05e8a2725ede6f487ca352178098
#
_entry.id   aa2c05e8a2725ede6f487ca352178098
#
_cell.length_a   1.000
_cell.length_b   1.000
_cell.length_c   1.000
_cell.angle_alpha   90.00
_cell.angle_beta   90.00
_cell.angle_gamma   90.00
#
_symmetry.space_group_name_H-M   'P 1'
#
loop_
_entity.id
_entity.type
_entity.pdbx_description
1 polymer ?
#
loop_
_entity_poly.entity_id
_entity_poly.type
_entity_poly.pdbx_seq_one_letter_code
_entity_poly.pdbx_strand_id
1 'polypeptide(L)'
;MTDARMQRDPAVSIIVPVYQTGAYLRKCLDSILAQTIDDFEVVVVDDGSDDEGPVICDEYAAKDPRVHVVHQPNGGRSVARNTGLAYAKGAWIGFVDSDDWVEPNMYEALLGAAQGQDAQIAVCGRIEEHPGSEPVRICRDGESPLSPADALAELVADTAVRSYLCDKLFDRKLFEGIAFPLGRNYEDVAVVYQLFDRADRIAFSQVFAYHYIFHEANIVRDESLSNRVDYWLSARERYEALAPRYPELEGALALDVMRVNAICWSLAWGARGNDKAVFEQVRADMVVFAGKHCRSAREASKYGRLGCMRLWLTQLNCAGTLFLSSVLARWIDGGHSN
;
A
#
# COMPACT_ATOMS: atom_id res chain seq x y z
N MET A 1 8.80 -34.14 -34.81
CA MET A 1 8.25 -34.36 -33.46
C MET A 1 8.37 -33.04 -32.74
N THR A 2 7.35 -32.22 -32.83
CA THR A 2 7.26 -30.94 -32.14
C THR A 2 6.98 -31.21 -30.68
N ASP A 3 7.96 -30.87 -29.85
CA ASP A 3 7.90 -30.95 -28.38
C ASP A 3 6.81 -29.98 -27.90
N ALA A 4 5.57 -30.46 -27.78
CA ALA A 4 4.53 -29.74 -27.11
C ALA A 4 4.81 -29.86 -25.60
N ARG A 5 5.81 -29.12 -25.10
CA ARG A 5 5.85 -28.77 -23.69
C ARG A 5 4.56 -28.01 -23.42
N MET A 6 3.61 -28.68 -22.78
CA MET A 6 2.49 -27.98 -22.15
C MET A 6 3.13 -26.85 -21.35
N GLN A 7 2.91 -25.62 -21.81
CA GLN A 7 3.43 -24.42 -21.18
C GLN A 7 2.76 -24.37 -19.80
N ARG A 8 3.48 -24.83 -18.79
CA ARG A 8 3.04 -24.77 -17.40
C ARG A 8 3.03 -23.31 -16.99
N ASP A 9 1.96 -22.87 -16.35
CA ASP A 9 1.91 -21.54 -15.78
C ASP A 9 3.07 -21.36 -14.80
N PRO A 10 3.71 -20.18 -14.74
CA PRO A 10 4.83 -19.92 -13.86
C PRO A 10 4.42 -20.00 -12.39
N ALA A 11 5.37 -20.25 -11.50
CA ALA A 11 5.11 -20.24 -10.06
C ALA A 11 4.74 -18.83 -9.57
N VAL A 12 5.42 -17.81 -10.05
CA VAL A 12 5.25 -16.42 -9.62
C VAL A 12 5.01 -15.51 -10.82
N SER A 13 4.01 -14.60 -10.72
CA SER A 13 3.90 -13.43 -11.59
C SER A 13 4.31 -12.19 -10.79
N ILE A 14 5.28 -11.45 -11.31
CA ILE A 14 5.75 -10.19 -10.72
C ILE A 14 5.17 -9.05 -11.56
N ILE A 15 4.29 -8.25 -10.97
CA ILE A 15 3.60 -7.14 -11.64
C ILE A 15 4.37 -5.85 -11.38
N VAL A 16 4.72 -5.15 -12.46
CA VAL A 16 5.46 -3.88 -12.41
C VAL A 16 4.64 -2.80 -13.12
N PRO A 17 3.89 -1.96 -12.38
CA PRO A 17 3.24 -0.79 -12.95
C PRO A 17 4.28 0.29 -13.26
N VAL A 18 4.26 0.84 -14.47
CA VAL A 18 5.22 1.85 -14.96
C VAL A 18 4.48 3.10 -15.36
N TYR A 19 4.86 4.25 -14.82
CA TYR A 19 4.43 5.56 -15.27
C TYR A 19 5.47 6.62 -14.93
N GLN A 20 6.10 7.24 -15.95
CA GLN A 20 7.10 8.32 -15.79
C GLN A 20 8.31 7.93 -14.90
N THR A 21 8.76 6.69 -14.96
CA THR A 21 9.85 6.15 -14.14
C THR A 21 11.03 5.62 -14.97
N GLY A 22 11.18 6.03 -16.21
CA GLY A 22 12.22 5.55 -17.12
C GLY A 22 13.62 5.61 -16.52
N ALA A 23 13.94 6.67 -15.75
CA ALA A 23 15.24 6.84 -15.10
C ALA A 23 15.59 5.73 -14.09
N TYR A 24 14.60 5.04 -13.53
CA TYR A 24 14.77 3.99 -12.50
C TYR A 24 14.51 2.59 -13.05
N LEU A 25 13.69 2.48 -14.10
CA LEU A 25 13.11 1.25 -14.60
C LEU A 25 14.14 0.16 -14.93
N ARG A 26 15.31 0.54 -15.48
CA ARG A 26 16.37 -0.44 -15.80
C ARG A 26 16.87 -1.14 -14.52
N LYS A 27 17.15 -0.40 -13.46
CA LYS A 27 17.59 -0.98 -12.19
C LYS A 27 16.52 -1.89 -11.60
N CYS A 28 15.26 -1.49 -11.66
CA CYS A 28 14.12 -2.29 -11.23
C CYS A 28 14.08 -3.64 -11.99
N LEU A 29 14.01 -3.61 -13.32
CA LEU A 29 13.90 -4.82 -14.13
C LEU A 29 15.13 -5.72 -14.04
N ASP A 30 16.35 -5.16 -14.02
CA ASP A 30 17.58 -5.93 -13.82
C ASP A 30 17.55 -6.70 -12.48
N SER A 31 17.08 -6.06 -11.41
CA SER A 31 17.00 -6.68 -10.08
C SER A 31 15.96 -7.80 -10.03
N ILE A 32 14.82 -7.65 -10.74
CA ILE A 32 13.80 -8.69 -10.87
C ILE A 32 14.32 -9.86 -11.70
N LEU A 33 14.99 -9.61 -12.82
CA LEU A 33 15.52 -10.67 -13.68
C LEU A 33 16.70 -11.43 -13.07
N ALA A 34 17.35 -10.84 -12.07
CA ALA A 34 18.43 -11.46 -11.28
C ALA A 34 17.93 -12.34 -10.13
N GLN A 35 16.62 -12.59 -10.00
CA GLN A 35 16.09 -13.45 -8.94
C GLN A 35 16.65 -14.87 -9.01
N THR A 36 16.87 -15.49 -7.83
CA THR A 36 17.41 -16.87 -7.69
C THR A 36 16.40 -17.97 -8.03
N ILE A 37 15.12 -17.63 -8.17
CA ILE A 37 14.10 -18.53 -8.71
C ILE A 37 14.09 -18.46 -10.24
N ASP A 38 13.83 -19.59 -10.93
CA ASP A 38 13.76 -19.65 -12.39
C ASP A 38 12.32 -19.61 -12.93
N ASP A 39 11.35 -20.06 -12.14
CA ASP A 39 9.95 -20.27 -12.56
C ASP A 39 9.09 -19.04 -12.23
N PHE A 40 9.28 -17.96 -13.00
CA PHE A 40 8.51 -16.72 -12.86
C PHE A 40 8.31 -16.01 -14.19
N GLU A 41 7.32 -15.13 -14.23
CA GLU A 41 7.10 -14.14 -15.29
C GLU A 41 7.09 -12.72 -14.70
N VAL A 42 7.38 -11.73 -15.53
CA VAL A 42 7.27 -10.31 -15.20
C VAL A 42 6.22 -9.69 -16.10
N VAL A 43 5.15 -9.16 -15.50
CA VAL A 43 4.10 -8.43 -16.22
C VAL A 43 4.32 -6.94 -16.02
N VAL A 44 4.94 -6.30 -17.01
CA VAL A 44 5.19 -4.85 -17.01
C VAL A 44 3.99 -4.15 -17.63
N VAL A 45 3.38 -3.24 -16.91
CA VAL A 45 2.24 -2.45 -17.41
C VAL A 45 2.64 -0.99 -17.51
N ASP A 46 2.94 -0.54 -18.72
CA ASP A 46 3.18 0.87 -19.01
C ASP A 46 1.84 1.60 -19.14
N ASP A 47 1.59 2.46 -18.17
CA ASP A 47 0.34 3.23 -18.01
C ASP A 47 0.41 4.58 -18.76
N GLY A 48 0.88 4.56 -20.02
CA GLY A 48 0.91 5.70 -20.89
C GLY A 48 2.02 6.70 -20.56
N SER A 49 3.23 6.20 -20.27
CA SER A 49 4.41 7.05 -20.08
C SER A 49 4.80 7.77 -21.37
N ASP A 50 5.30 8.99 -21.25
CA ASP A 50 5.84 9.80 -22.37
C ASP A 50 7.36 10.08 -22.21
N ASP A 51 8.00 9.43 -21.22
CA ASP A 51 9.45 9.41 -21.03
C ASP A 51 10.11 8.22 -21.80
N GLU A 52 11.30 7.79 -21.38
CA GLU A 52 11.99 6.63 -21.98
C GLU A 52 11.40 5.26 -21.54
N GLY A 53 10.47 5.24 -20.59
CA GLY A 53 9.87 4.04 -20.01
C GLY A 53 9.36 3.03 -21.04
N PRO A 54 8.50 3.42 -22.02
CA PRO A 54 7.96 2.49 -23.02
C PRO A 54 9.05 1.81 -23.85
N VAL A 55 10.10 2.54 -24.24
CA VAL A 55 11.24 2.00 -25.01
C VAL A 55 12.01 0.98 -24.17
N ILE A 56 12.23 1.28 -22.89
CA ILE A 56 12.89 0.34 -21.96
C ILE A 56 12.06 -0.93 -21.81
N CYS A 57 10.75 -0.82 -21.63
CA CYS A 57 9.85 -1.98 -21.53
C CYS A 57 10.02 -2.91 -22.72
N ASP A 58 9.95 -2.37 -23.96
CA ASP A 58 10.11 -3.15 -25.20
C ASP A 58 11.48 -3.79 -25.33
N GLU A 59 12.55 -3.09 -24.93
CA GLU A 59 13.90 -3.63 -24.92
C GLU A 59 14.03 -4.87 -24.03
N TYR A 60 13.42 -4.86 -22.83
CA TYR A 60 13.45 -5.97 -21.91
C TYR A 60 12.58 -7.15 -22.39
N ALA A 61 11.41 -6.89 -22.95
CA ALA A 61 10.57 -7.93 -23.55
C ALA A 61 11.27 -8.63 -24.74
N ALA A 62 12.06 -7.88 -25.53
CA ALA A 62 12.82 -8.45 -26.63
C ALA A 62 14.03 -9.28 -26.16
N LYS A 63 14.59 -9.01 -24.98
CA LYS A 63 15.77 -9.67 -24.43
C LYS A 63 15.46 -10.92 -23.59
N ASP A 64 14.36 -10.90 -22.86
CA ASP A 64 14.01 -11.98 -21.92
C ASP A 64 12.55 -12.43 -22.13
N PRO A 65 12.33 -13.70 -22.49
CA PRO A 65 10.99 -14.22 -22.77
C PRO A 65 10.07 -14.31 -21.53
N ARG A 66 10.60 -14.09 -20.33
CA ARG A 66 9.81 -14.01 -19.09
C ARG A 66 9.12 -12.65 -18.94
N VAL A 67 9.54 -11.62 -19.69
CA VAL A 67 9.00 -10.26 -19.61
C VAL A 67 7.87 -10.09 -20.61
N HIS A 68 6.69 -9.76 -20.10
CA HIS A 68 5.48 -9.48 -20.86
C HIS A 68 5.09 -8.02 -20.66
N VAL A 69 5.00 -7.24 -21.73
CA VAL A 69 4.68 -5.81 -21.67
C VAL A 69 3.26 -5.56 -22.15
N VAL A 70 2.55 -4.72 -21.43
CA VAL A 70 1.23 -4.19 -21.80
C VAL A 70 1.32 -2.67 -21.78
N HIS A 71 1.15 -2.03 -22.95
CA HIS A 71 0.98 -0.58 -23.04
C HIS A 71 -0.49 -0.21 -23.02
N GLN A 72 -0.86 0.75 -22.17
CA GLN A 72 -2.23 1.23 -22.09
C GLN A 72 -2.26 2.76 -21.97
N PRO A 73 -3.38 3.43 -22.35
CA PRO A 73 -3.59 4.82 -21.99
C PRO A 73 -3.55 5.02 -20.49
N ASN A 74 -2.99 6.15 -20.01
CA ASN A 74 -2.92 6.43 -18.58
C ASN A 74 -4.28 6.34 -17.90
N GLY A 75 -4.39 5.41 -16.95
CA GLY A 75 -5.57 5.18 -16.13
C GLY A 75 -5.28 5.25 -14.62
N GLY A 76 -4.02 5.47 -14.25
CA GLY A 76 -3.52 5.49 -12.88
C GLY A 76 -3.15 4.11 -12.33
N ARG A 77 -2.44 4.11 -11.19
CA ARG A 77 -1.85 2.90 -10.60
C ARG A 77 -2.84 1.75 -10.39
N SER A 78 -4.07 2.06 -9.99
CA SER A 78 -5.13 1.06 -9.82
C SER A 78 -5.44 0.34 -11.12
N VAL A 79 -5.55 1.08 -12.24
CA VAL A 79 -5.81 0.49 -13.56
C VAL A 79 -4.63 -0.38 -13.98
N ALA A 80 -3.40 0.13 -13.83
CA ALA A 80 -2.19 -0.62 -14.18
C ALA A 80 -2.06 -1.92 -13.38
N ARG A 81 -2.30 -1.90 -12.04
CA ARG A 81 -2.28 -3.11 -11.21
C ARG A 81 -3.41 -4.09 -11.56
N ASN A 82 -4.62 -3.60 -11.84
CA ASN A 82 -5.73 -4.44 -12.30
C ASN A 82 -5.43 -5.10 -13.64
N THR A 83 -4.83 -4.35 -14.57
CA THR A 83 -4.35 -4.90 -15.85
C THR A 83 -3.29 -5.98 -15.60
N GLY A 84 -2.29 -5.71 -14.76
CA GLY A 84 -1.27 -6.68 -14.40
C GLY A 84 -1.85 -7.96 -13.83
N LEU A 85 -2.82 -7.87 -12.91
CA LEU A 85 -3.53 -9.04 -12.36
C LEU A 85 -4.30 -9.84 -13.42
N ALA A 86 -4.89 -9.16 -14.41
CA ALA A 86 -5.61 -9.84 -15.50
C ALA A 86 -4.68 -10.62 -16.44
N TYR A 87 -3.43 -10.20 -16.59
CA TYR A 87 -2.43 -10.87 -17.42
C TYR A 87 -1.60 -11.92 -16.66
N ALA A 88 -1.50 -11.80 -15.34
CA ALA A 88 -0.74 -12.70 -14.47
C ALA A 88 -1.26 -14.14 -14.52
N LYS A 89 -0.35 -15.11 -14.73
CA LYS A 89 -0.66 -16.57 -14.83
C LYS A 89 -0.13 -17.33 -13.61
N GLY A 90 0.83 -16.79 -12.89
CA GLY A 90 1.48 -17.40 -11.75
C GLY A 90 0.52 -17.81 -10.65
N ALA A 91 0.85 -18.87 -9.93
CA ALA A 91 0.11 -19.28 -8.74
C ALA A 91 0.26 -18.25 -7.60
N TRP A 92 1.36 -17.52 -7.61
CA TRP A 92 1.68 -16.45 -6.66
C TRP A 92 1.83 -15.11 -7.37
N ILE A 93 1.40 -14.05 -6.70
CA ILE A 93 1.47 -12.66 -7.20
C ILE A 93 2.39 -11.84 -6.33
N GLY A 94 3.41 -11.23 -6.94
CA GLY A 94 4.23 -10.20 -6.36
C GLY A 94 4.05 -8.88 -7.09
N PHE A 95 4.36 -7.78 -6.43
CA PHE A 95 4.39 -6.44 -7.02
C PHE A 95 5.75 -5.79 -6.77
N VAL A 96 6.24 -5.03 -7.73
CA VAL A 96 7.43 -4.19 -7.57
C VAL A 96 7.11 -2.84 -8.20
N ASP A 97 7.26 -1.76 -7.44
CA ASP A 97 7.10 -0.42 -7.98
C ASP A 97 8.32 -0.08 -8.86
N SER A 98 8.09 0.54 -10.00
CA SER A 98 9.10 0.68 -11.07
C SER A 98 10.25 1.63 -10.76
N ASP A 99 10.17 2.36 -9.67
CA ASP A 99 11.20 3.24 -9.10
C ASP A 99 12.03 2.58 -7.96
N ASP A 100 11.68 1.35 -7.59
CA ASP A 100 12.31 0.54 -6.55
C ASP A 100 13.17 -0.60 -7.14
N TRP A 101 13.83 -1.38 -6.28
CA TRP A 101 14.57 -2.58 -6.67
C TRP A 101 14.57 -3.64 -5.56
N VAL A 102 14.94 -4.88 -5.91
CA VAL A 102 14.84 -6.03 -5.02
C VAL A 102 16.14 -6.83 -4.94
N GLU A 103 16.41 -7.42 -3.77
CA GLU A 103 17.55 -8.34 -3.62
C GLU A 103 17.32 -9.65 -4.39
N PRO A 104 18.39 -10.30 -4.89
CA PRO A 104 18.26 -11.49 -5.74
C PRO A 104 17.51 -12.66 -5.11
N ASN A 105 17.47 -12.78 -3.80
CA ASN A 105 16.83 -13.88 -3.07
C ASN A 105 15.43 -13.55 -2.54
N MET A 106 14.82 -12.42 -2.94
CA MET A 106 13.55 -11.97 -2.39
C MET A 106 12.44 -13.01 -2.59
N TYR A 107 12.18 -13.38 -3.84
CA TYR A 107 11.06 -14.30 -4.15
C TYR A 107 11.34 -15.73 -3.71
N GLU A 108 12.59 -16.17 -3.66
CA GLU A 108 12.99 -17.44 -3.03
C GLU A 108 12.62 -17.46 -1.54
N ALA A 109 12.99 -16.40 -0.82
CA ALA A 109 12.73 -16.27 0.61
C ALA A 109 11.22 -16.17 0.92
N LEU A 110 10.46 -15.42 0.11
CA LEU A 110 9.01 -15.29 0.26
C LEU A 110 8.29 -16.60 -0.03
N LEU A 111 8.62 -17.29 -1.13
CA LEU A 111 8.07 -18.62 -1.46
C LEU A 111 8.40 -19.64 -0.38
N GLY A 112 9.66 -19.66 0.07
CA GLY A 112 10.11 -20.55 1.13
C GLY A 112 9.34 -20.32 2.43
N ALA A 113 9.11 -19.06 2.82
CA ALA A 113 8.33 -18.72 4.00
C ALA A 113 6.86 -19.12 3.85
N ALA A 114 6.23 -18.83 2.71
CA ALA A 114 4.84 -19.18 2.43
C ALA A 114 4.62 -20.71 2.46
N GLN A 115 5.41 -21.45 1.68
CA GLN A 115 5.28 -22.90 1.56
C GLN A 115 5.68 -23.65 2.83
N GLY A 116 6.77 -23.21 3.49
CA GLY A 116 7.27 -23.84 4.72
C GLY A 116 6.33 -23.68 5.91
N GLN A 117 5.44 -22.67 5.89
CA GLN A 117 4.49 -22.36 6.98
C GLN A 117 3.02 -22.54 6.57
N ASP A 118 2.75 -23.10 5.39
CA ASP A 118 1.40 -23.29 4.83
C ASP A 118 0.59 -21.98 4.87
N ALA A 119 1.20 -20.88 4.42
CA ALA A 119 0.64 -19.54 4.43
C ALA A 119 0.29 -19.07 3.02
N GLN A 120 -0.76 -18.25 2.89
CA GLN A 120 -1.21 -17.70 1.61
C GLN A 120 -0.63 -16.30 1.33
N ILE A 121 0.01 -15.70 2.34
CA ILE A 121 0.75 -14.46 2.20
C ILE A 121 2.11 -14.62 2.87
N ALA A 122 3.15 -14.14 2.23
CA ALA A 122 4.48 -13.99 2.85
C ALA A 122 4.93 -12.53 2.78
N VAL A 123 5.60 -12.07 3.82
CA VAL A 123 6.11 -10.70 3.96
C VAL A 123 7.60 -10.74 4.23
N CYS A 124 8.39 -9.92 3.53
CA CYS A 124 9.82 -9.75 3.80
C CYS A 124 10.12 -8.40 4.46
N GLY A 125 11.35 -8.24 4.95
CA GLY A 125 11.85 -6.96 5.40
C GLY A 125 12.12 -6.02 4.23
N ARG A 126 11.97 -4.72 4.48
CA ARG A 126 12.29 -3.65 3.53
C ARG A 126 13.42 -2.77 4.03
N ILE A 127 14.07 -2.11 3.09
CA ILE A 127 15.16 -1.16 3.28
C ILE A 127 14.69 0.18 2.69
N GLU A 128 14.48 1.18 3.52
CA GLU A 128 14.08 2.52 3.11
C GLU A 128 15.33 3.36 2.84
N GLU A 129 15.54 3.76 1.59
CA GLU A 129 16.69 4.54 1.14
C GLU A 129 16.32 6.00 0.94
N HIS A 130 16.81 6.87 1.81
CA HIS A 130 16.61 8.32 1.72
C HIS A 130 17.86 9.00 1.18
N PRO A 131 17.75 9.98 0.26
CA PRO A 131 18.90 10.72 -0.25
C PRO A 131 19.71 11.35 0.89
N GLY A 132 21.01 11.02 0.94
CA GLY A 132 21.94 11.60 1.91
C GLY A 132 21.83 11.07 3.35
N SER A 133 21.08 10.00 3.58
CA SER A 133 20.94 9.33 4.88
C SER A 133 21.33 7.87 4.80
N GLU A 134 21.66 7.27 5.95
CA GLU A 134 21.86 5.82 6.03
C GLU A 134 20.53 5.10 5.80
N PRO A 135 20.53 3.95 5.08
CA PRO A 135 19.33 3.17 4.84
C PRO A 135 18.69 2.66 6.15
N VAL A 136 17.38 2.75 6.24
CA VAL A 136 16.61 2.25 7.40
C VAL A 136 16.07 0.86 7.08
N ARG A 137 16.44 -0.13 7.90
CA ARG A 137 15.97 -1.51 7.76
C ARG A 137 14.75 -1.76 8.65
N ILE A 138 13.67 -2.22 8.06
CA ILE A 138 12.40 -2.47 8.73
C ILE A 138 11.98 -3.92 8.45
N CYS A 139 11.89 -4.71 9.51
CA CYS A 139 11.39 -6.08 9.46
C CYS A 139 10.54 -6.32 10.70
N ARG A 140 9.59 -7.21 10.58
CA ARG A 140 8.83 -7.68 11.74
C ARG A 140 9.62 -8.75 12.48
N ASP A 141 9.80 -8.55 13.78
CA ASP A 141 10.34 -9.55 14.68
C ASP A 141 9.20 -10.38 15.31
N GLY A 142 9.51 -11.58 15.77
CA GLY A 142 8.61 -12.42 16.55
C GLY A 142 8.07 -13.63 15.79
N GLU A 143 6.98 -14.19 16.33
CA GLU A 143 6.40 -15.46 15.86
C GLU A 143 5.86 -15.38 14.43
N SER A 144 5.99 -16.48 13.69
CA SER A 144 5.50 -16.66 12.32
C SER A 144 5.09 -18.14 12.16
N PRO A 145 3.98 -18.45 11.47
CA PRO A 145 3.04 -17.52 10.86
C PRO A 145 2.10 -16.86 11.87
N LEU A 146 1.49 -15.74 11.48
CA LEU A 146 0.40 -15.12 12.21
C LEU A 146 -0.97 -15.59 11.72
N SER A 147 -1.95 -15.54 12.63
CA SER A 147 -3.37 -15.59 12.26
C SER A 147 -3.80 -14.32 11.51
N PRO A 148 -4.91 -14.32 10.75
CA PRO A 148 -5.44 -13.12 10.13
C PRO A 148 -5.68 -11.99 11.13
N ALA A 149 -6.25 -12.29 12.30
CA ALA A 149 -6.53 -11.29 13.33
C ALA A 149 -5.26 -10.59 13.83
N ASP A 150 -4.21 -11.38 14.15
CA ASP A 150 -2.94 -10.83 14.63
C ASP A 150 -2.22 -10.03 13.55
N ALA A 151 -2.22 -10.54 12.30
CA ALA A 151 -1.61 -9.84 11.17
C ALA A 151 -2.35 -8.55 10.80
N LEU A 152 -3.69 -8.53 10.90
CA LEU A 152 -4.51 -7.33 10.73
C LEU A 152 -4.24 -6.31 11.85
N ALA A 153 -4.04 -6.76 13.10
CA ALA A 153 -3.65 -5.88 14.19
C ALA A 153 -2.35 -5.13 13.89
N GLU A 154 -1.34 -5.84 13.38
CA GLU A 154 -0.06 -5.22 12.98
C GLU A 154 -0.21 -4.31 11.76
N LEU A 155 -1.02 -4.71 10.77
CA LEU A 155 -1.31 -3.90 9.59
C LEU A 155 -1.98 -2.56 9.97
N VAL A 156 -2.93 -2.59 10.90
CA VAL A 156 -3.63 -1.39 11.41
C VAL A 156 -2.71 -0.53 12.27
N ALA A 157 -1.77 -1.15 13.01
CA ALA A 157 -0.77 -0.42 13.79
C ALA A 157 0.25 0.33 12.91
N ASP A 158 0.37 -0.05 11.62
CA ASP A 158 1.18 0.60 10.59
C ASP A 158 2.64 0.80 10.99
N THR A 159 3.24 -0.21 11.59
CA THR A 159 4.64 -0.19 12.06
C THR A 159 5.56 -0.94 11.07
N ALA A 160 5.94 -2.18 11.40
CA ALA A 160 6.75 -3.02 10.52
C ALA A 160 5.90 -3.59 9.37
N VAL A 161 4.66 -4.00 9.63
CA VAL A 161 3.71 -4.49 8.62
C VAL A 161 2.84 -3.32 8.16
N ARG A 162 2.93 -2.99 6.86
CA ARG A 162 2.17 -1.89 6.24
C ARG A 162 1.32 -2.38 5.08
N SER A 163 0.41 -1.54 4.61
CA SER A 163 -0.45 -1.84 3.44
C SER A 163 0.31 -1.85 2.10
N TYR A 164 1.65 -1.81 2.10
CA TYR A 164 2.44 -1.96 0.88
C TYR A 164 2.21 -3.33 0.24
N LEU A 165 2.18 -3.38 -1.09
CA LEU A 165 2.10 -4.61 -1.86
C LEU A 165 3.49 -5.20 -2.14
N CYS A 166 4.45 -4.32 -2.26
CA CYS A 166 5.76 -4.59 -2.85
C CYS A 166 6.70 -5.44 -1.98
N ASP A 167 6.53 -5.46 -0.66
CA ASP A 167 7.27 -6.30 0.27
C ASP A 167 6.59 -7.66 0.54
N LYS A 168 5.63 -8.05 -0.32
CA LYS A 168 4.77 -9.22 -0.09
C LYS A 168 4.64 -10.12 -1.32
N LEU A 169 4.34 -11.38 -1.04
CA LEU A 169 3.93 -12.39 -2.01
C LEU A 169 2.56 -12.95 -1.59
N PHE A 170 1.65 -13.07 -2.54
CA PHE A 170 0.26 -13.45 -2.30
C PHE A 170 -0.13 -14.68 -3.12
N ASP A 171 -0.85 -15.65 -2.54
CA ASP A 171 -1.57 -16.64 -3.33
C ASP A 171 -2.57 -15.93 -4.26
N ARG A 172 -2.51 -16.22 -5.56
CA ARG A 172 -3.36 -15.57 -6.58
C ARG A 172 -4.85 -15.69 -6.27
N LYS A 173 -5.28 -16.77 -5.61
CA LYS A 173 -6.70 -16.99 -5.25
C LYS A 173 -7.24 -15.92 -4.32
N LEU A 174 -6.40 -15.26 -3.52
CA LEU A 174 -6.83 -14.19 -2.65
C LEU A 174 -7.40 -12.99 -3.42
N PHE A 175 -6.99 -12.80 -4.68
CA PHE A 175 -7.47 -11.70 -5.53
C PHE A 175 -8.80 -11.99 -6.23
N GLU A 176 -9.38 -13.19 -6.10
CA GLU A 176 -10.66 -13.52 -6.75
C GLU A 176 -11.77 -12.54 -6.29
N GLY A 177 -12.32 -11.78 -7.25
CA GLY A 177 -13.34 -10.77 -6.98
C GLY A 177 -12.84 -9.52 -6.24
N ILE A 178 -11.53 -9.33 -6.07
CA ILE A 178 -10.92 -8.10 -5.59
C ILE A 178 -10.34 -7.34 -6.78
N ALA A 179 -10.57 -6.03 -6.81
CA ALA A 179 -9.94 -5.10 -7.74
C ALA A 179 -9.47 -3.85 -7.00
N PHE A 180 -8.38 -3.27 -7.46
CA PHE A 180 -7.93 -1.97 -6.97
C PHE A 180 -8.94 -0.89 -7.36
N PRO A 181 -9.38 -0.03 -6.41
CA PRO A 181 -10.37 1.00 -6.66
C PRO A 181 -9.84 2.06 -7.62
N LEU A 182 -10.65 2.46 -8.61
CA LEU A 182 -10.27 3.40 -9.64
C LEU A 182 -10.36 4.86 -9.16
N GLY A 183 -9.49 5.72 -9.68
CA GLY A 183 -9.60 7.18 -9.56
C GLY A 183 -9.29 7.73 -8.18
N ARG A 184 -8.62 6.97 -7.31
CA ARG A 184 -8.13 7.45 -6.00
C ARG A 184 -6.77 6.87 -5.64
N ASN A 185 -6.07 7.57 -4.77
CA ASN A 185 -4.83 7.09 -4.16
C ASN A 185 -5.11 6.17 -2.96
N TYR A 186 -4.06 5.59 -2.36
CA TYR A 186 -4.17 4.62 -1.25
C TYR A 186 -5.02 3.39 -1.60
N GLU A 187 -4.89 2.96 -2.84
CA GLU A 187 -5.50 1.75 -3.38
C GLU A 187 -4.99 0.48 -2.68
N ASP A 188 -3.76 0.51 -2.20
CA ASP A 188 -3.14 -0.52 -1.38
C ASP A 188 -3.83 -0.65 -0.01
N VAL A 189 -4.09 0.47 0.67
CA VAL A 189 -4.85 0.50 1.93
C VAL A 189 -6.25 -0.09 1.75
N ALA A 190 -6.88 0.14 0.60
CA ALA A 190 -8.20 -0.39 0.28
C ALA A 190 -8.20 -1.90 -0.02
N VAL A 191 -7.07 -2.48 -0.45
CA VAL A 191 -7.00 -3.87 -0.93
C VAL A 191 -6.28 -4.79 0.04
N VAL A 192 -5.13 -4.41 0.60
CA VAL A 192 -4.27 -5.32 1.35
C VAL A 192 -4.98 -5.93 2.57
N TYR A 193 -5.80 -5.15 3.30
CA TYR A 193 -6.55 -5.70 4.42
C TYR A 193 -7.52 -6.81 4.00
N GLN A 194 -8.11 -6.74 2.80
CA GLN A 194 -9.00 -7.77 2.28
C GLN A 194 -8.26 -9.08 1.98
N LEU A 195 -7.03 -8.98 1.48
CA LEU A 195 -6.17 -10.13 1.24
C LEU A 195 -5.76 -10.79 2.56
N PHE A 196 -5.40 -9.98 3.57
CA PHE A 196 -5.07 -10.46 4.92
C PHE A 196 -6.27 -11.14 5.60
N ASP A 197 -7.46 -10.55 5.46
CA ASP A 197 -8.72 -11.07 6.00
C ASP A 197 -9.16 -12.41 5.35
N ARG A 198 -8.74 -12.67 4.12
CA ARG A 198 -9.03 -13.92 3.37
C ARG A 198 -8.01 -15.03 3.57
N ALA A 199 -6.80 -14.67 3.95
CA ALA A 199 -5.74 -15.65 4.18
C ALA A 199 -6.01 -16.40 5.49
N ASP A 200 -5.63 -17.68 5.54
CA ASP A 200 -5.64 -18.46 6.78
C ASP A 200 -4.39 -18.18 7.63
N ARG A 201 -3.27 -17.91 6.96
CA ARG A 201 -1.96 -17.67 7.59
C ARG A 201 -1.15 -16.65 6.82
N ILE A 202 -0.40 -15.83 7.56
CA ILE A 202 0.54 -14.85 7.03
C ILE A 202 1.93 -15.17 7.58
N ALA A 203 2.85 -15.54 6.68
CA ALA A 203 4.23 -15.87 7.01
C ALA A 203 5.16 -14.64 6.94
N PHE A 204 6.24 -14.66 7.70
CA PHE A 204 7.24 -13.62 7.69
C PHE A 204 8.62 -14.21 7.41
N SER A 205 9.27 -13.69 6.37
CA SER A 205 10.67 -13.93 6.07
C SER A 205 11.52 -12.88 6.80
N GLN A 206 12.63 -13.32 7.43
CA GLN A 206 13.54 -12.41 8.12
C GLN A 206 14.59 -11.78 7.17
N VAL A 207 14.38 -11.92 5.84
CA VAL A 207 15.27 -11.37 4.83
C VAL A 207 14.86 -9.93 4.52
N PHE A 208 15.83 -9.00 4.55
CA PHE A 208 15.64 -7.64 4.04
C PHE A 208 15.88 -7.66 2.54
N ALA A 209 14.82 -7.57 1.75
CA ALA A 209 14.91 -7.86 0.33
C ALA A 209 14.23 -6.84 -0.59
N TYR A 210 13.41 -5.94 -0.09
CA TYR A 210 12.79 -4.88 -0.87
C TYR A 210 13.44 -3.53 -0.56
N HIS A 211 13.95 -2.83 -1.58
CA HIS A 211 14.53 -1.50 -1.46
C HIS A 211 13.53 -0.44 -1.91
N TYR A 212 12.99 0.30 -0.94
CA TYR A 212 12.09 1.42 -1.17
C TYR A 212 12.89 2.71 -1.32
N ILE A 213 12.85 3.31 -2.50
CA ILE A 213 13.68 4.47 -2.84
C ILE A 213 12.89 5.76 -2.66
N PHE A 214 13.34 6.62 -1.75
CA PHE A 214 12.76 7.94 -1.58
C PHE A 214 13.40 8.94 -2.54
N HIS A 215 12.59 9.55 -3.42
CA HIS A 215 13.00 10.64 -4.32
C HIS A 215 11.95 11.74 -4.35
N GLU A 216 12.25 12.89 -4.99
CA GLU A 216 11.38 14.06 -4.95
C GLU A 216 10.01 13.83 -5.63
N ALA A 217 9.94 12.94 -6.60
CA ALA A 217 8.71 12.62 -7.33
C ALA A 217 7.80 11.58 -6.67
N ASN A 218 8.17 11.00 -5.51
CA ASN A 218 7.31 10.03 -4.83
C ASN A 218 5.96 10.64 -4.44
N ILE A 219 4.86 10.00 -4.81
CA ILE A 219 3.48 10.43 -4.54
C ILE A 219 3.17 10.51 -3.04
N VAL A 220 3.87 9.73 -2.20
CA VAL A 220 3.74 9.76 -0.73
C VAL A 220 3.99 11.14 -0.14
N ARG A 221 4.67 12.04 -0.87
CA ARG A 221 4.88 13.44 -0.48
C ARG A 221 3.71 14.38 -0.79
N ASP A 222 2.70 13.92 -1.54
CA ASP A 222 1.50 14.73 -1.77
C ASP A 222 0.63 14.78 -0.52
N GLU A 223 0.78 15.87 0.25
CA GLU A 223 -0.02 16.16 1.44
C GLU A 223 -1.30 16.94 1.13
N SER A 224 -1.76 16.95 -0.14
CA SER A 224 -3.00 17.63 -0.53
C SER A 224 -4.21 17.09 0.23
N LEU A 225 -5.22 17.93 0.37
CA LEU A 225 -6.46 17.53 1.03
C LEU A 225 -7.18 16.41 0.28
N SER A 226 -7.19 16.44 -1.05
CA SER A 226 -7.79 15.38 -1.87
C SER A 226 -7.12 14.04 -1.61
N ASN A 227 -5.77 14.01 -1.55
CA ASN A 227 -5.03 12.80 -1.23
C ASN A 227 -5.35 12.25 0.17
N ARG A 228 -5.50 13.13 1.17
CA ARG A 228 -5.91 12.73 2.53
C ARG A 228 -7.36 12.25 2.61
N VAL A 229 -8.25 12.78 1.78
CA VAL A 229 -9.62 12.28 1.65
C VAL A 229 -9.65 10.87 1.07
N ASP A 230 -8.82 10.58 0.06
CA ASP A 230 -8.68 9.22 -0.50
C ASP A 230 -8.23 8.21 0.56
N TYR A 231 -7.24 8.59 1.40
CA TYR A 231 -6.85 7.76 2.53
C TYR A 231 -7.99 7.55 3.53
N TRP A 232 -8.72 8.63 3.87
CA TRP A 232 -9.86 8.55 4.79
C TRP A 232 -10.94 7.59 4.27
N LEU A 233 -11.25 7.61 2.97
CA LEU A 233 -12.19 6.68 2.34
C LEU A 233 -11.71 5.24 2.50
N SER A 234 -10.45 4.95 2.19
CA SER A 234 -9.87 3.61 2.30
C SER A 234 -9.82 3.11 3.75
N ALA A 235 -9.45 3.98 4.70
CA ALA A 235 -9.43 3.65 6.12
C ALA A 235 -10.84 3.40 6.68
N ARG A 236 -11.85 4.18 6.25
CA ARG A 236 -13.24 3.98 6.63
C ARG A 236 -13.79 2.66 6.08
N GLU A 237 -13.55 2.35 4.81
CA GLU A 237 -13.93 1.06 4.21
C GLU A 237 -13.32 -0.11 4.98
N ARG A 238 -12.05 -0.01 5.34
CA ARG A 238 -11.36 -1.00 6.18
C ARG A 238 -12.03 -1.13 7.55
N TYR A 239 -12.39 -0.02 8.20
CA TYR A 239 -13.12 -0.03 9.46
C TYR A 239 -14.47 -0.75 9.32
N GLU A 240 -15.28 -0.37 8.32
CA GLU A 240 -16.62 -0.91 8.10
C GLU A 240 -16.59 -2.42 7.81
N ALA A 241 -15.55 -2.90 7.14
CA ALA A 241 -15.37 -4.32 6.82
C ALA A 241 -14.87 -5.14 8.03
N LEU A 242 -13.91 -4.62 8.79
CA LEU A 242 -13.19 -5.40 9.80
C LEU A 242 -13.78 -5.27 11.22
N ALA A 243 -14.26 -4.10 11.63
CA ALA A 243 -14.72 -3.91 13.01
C ALA A 243 -15.85 -4.86 13.45
N PRO A 244 -16.83 -5.23 12.60
CA PRO A 244 -17.84 -6.22 12.96
C PRO A 244 -17.29 -7.66 13.11
N ARG A 245 -16.19 -7.98 12.44
CA ARG A 245 -15.56 -9.32 12.41
C ARG A 245 -14.48 -9.46 13.46
N TYR A 246 -13.82 -8.38 13.81
CA TYR A 246 -12.70 -8.29 14.74
C TYR A 246 -12.97 -7.19 15.79
N PRO A 247 -13.89 -7.42 16.77
CA PRO A 247 -14.25 -6.41 17.75
C PRO A 247 -13.07 -5.92 18.58
N GLU A 248 -12.04 -6.75 18.76
CA GLU A 248 -10.79 -6.40 19.46
C GLU A 248 -9.98 -5.33 18.74
N LEU A 249 -10.14 -5.20 17.39
CA LEU A 249 -9.46 -4.20 16.56
C LEU A 249 -10.28 -2.90 16.42
N GLU A 250 -11.54 -2.87 16.86
CA GLU A 250 -12.46 -1.74 16.64
C GLU A 250 -11.84 -0.40 17.07
N GLY A 251 -11.22 -0.37 18.25
CA GLY A 251 -10.59 0.84 18.76
C GLY A 251 -9.41 1.34 17.90
N ALA A 252 -8.56 0.42 17.45
CA ALA A 252 -7.41 0.77 16.60
C ALA A 252 -7.84 1.22 15.21
N LEU A 253 -8.80 0.54 14.61
CA LEU A 253 -9.41 0.90 13.33
C LEU A 253 -10.10 2.28 13.39
N ALA A 254 -10.89 2.53 14.46
CA ALA A 254 -11.53 3.81 14.67
C ALA A 254 -10.50 4.93 14.87
N LEU A 255 -9.40 4.66 15.57
CA LEU A 255 -8.33 5.62 15.77
C LEU A 255 -7.66 6.02 14.46
N ASP A 256 -7.39 5.08 13.56
CA ASP A 256 -6.79 5.37 12.26
C ASP A 256 -7.70 6.29 11.43
N VAL A 257 -8.98 5.96 11.26
CA VAL A 257 -9.95 6.82 10.57
C VAL A 257 -10.03 8.20 11.20
N MET A 258 -10.04 8.29 12.53
CA MET A 258 -10.15 9.56 13.26
C MET A 258 -8.89 10.43 13.12
N ARG A 259 -7.71 9.82 13.03
CA ARG A 259 -6.45 10.55 12.77
C ARG A 259 -6.51 11.25 11.42
N VAL A 260 -6.86 10.52 10.37
CA VAL A 260 -6.97 11.11 9.02
C VAL A 260 -8.10 12.12 8.94
N ASN A 261 -9.23 11.85 9.59
CA ASN A 261 -10.33 12.80 9.72
C ASN A 261 -9.81 14.14 10.29
N ALA A 262 -9.05 14.11 11.38
CA ALA A 262 -8.48 15.31 11.98
C ALA A 262 -7.49 16.06 11.06
N ILE A 263 -6.71 15.33 10.23
CA ILE A 263 -5.81 15.90 9.22
C ILE A 263 -6.63 16.60 8.13
N CYS A 264 -7.64 15.93 7.57
CA CYS A 264 -8.51 16.52 6.54
C CYS A 264 -9.17 17.82 7.03
N TRP A 265 -9.69 17.84 8.25
CA TRP A 265 -10.27 19.05 8.85
C TRP A 265 -9.25 20.18 9.02
N SER A 266 -8.00 19.87 9.36
CA SER A 266 -6.94 20.86 9.47
C SER A 266 -6.58 21.49 8.13
N LEU A 267 -6.48 20.69 7.08
CA LEU A 267 -6.16 21.12 5.72
C LEU A 267 -7.32 21.89 5.08
N ALA A 268 -8.56 21.50 5.37
CA ALA A 268 -9.78 22.11 4.79
C ALA A 268 -9.94 23.59 5.12
N TRP A 269 -9.30 24.09 6.20
CA TRP A 269 -9.34 25.52 6.56
C TRP A 269 -8.78 26.43 5.46
N GLY A 270 -7.69 26.01 4.79
CA GLY A 270 -7.05 26.76 3.70
C GLY A 270 -7.43 26.31 2.30
N ALA A 271 -8.22 25.25 2.18
CA ALA A 271 -8.51 24.58 0.91
C ALA A 271 -9.38 25.45 0.00
N ARG A 272 -9.10 25.36 -1.33
CA ARG A 272 -9.84 26.07 -2.39
C ARG A 272 -10.01 25.13 -3.59
N GLY A 273 -10.87 25.51 -4.53
CA GLY A 273 -11.06 24.77 -5.79
C GLY A 273 -11.46 23.33 -5.56
N ASN A 274 -10.79 22.40 -6.26
CA ASN A 274 -11.11 20.98 -6.25
C ASN A 274 -10.93 20.34 -4.86
N ASP A 275 -9.88 20.66 -4.14
CA ASP A 275 -9.63 20.14 -2.79
C ASP A 275 -10.79 20.41 -1.84
N LYS A 276 -11.32 21.65 -1.88
CA LYS A 276 -12.48 22.00 -1.07
C LYS A 276 -13.72 21.23 -1.50
N ALA A 277 -13.95 21.07 -2.80
CA ALA A 277 -15.11 20.33 -3.33
C ALA A 277 -15.07 18.86 -2.90
N VAL A 278 -13.91 18.18 -3.00
CA VAL A 278 -13.72 16.80 -2.56
C VAL A 278 -13.99 16.64 -1.06
N PHE A 279 -13.48 17.56 -0.24
CA PHE A 279 -13.74 17.52 1.21
C PHE A 279 -15.22 17.70 1.55
N GLU A 280 -15.91 18.65 0.90
CA GLU A 280 -17.35 18.90 1.18
C GLU A 280 -18.22 17.70 0.81
N GLN A 281 -17.82 16.85 -0.15
CA GLN A 281 -18.54 15.62 -0.49
C GLN A 281 -18.54 14.58 0.65
N VAL A 282 -17.44 14.49 1.42
CA VAL A 282 -17.27 13.49 2.49
C VAL A 282 -17.45 14.07 3.90
N ARG A 283 -17.54 15.39 4.03
CA ARG A 283 -17.60 16.11 5.30
C ARG A 283 -18.71 15.62 6.24
N ALA A 284 -19.91 15.41 5.70
CA ALA A 284 -21.03 14.92 6.50
C ALA A 284 -20.75 13.52 7.08
N ASP A 285 -20.18 12.63 6.29
CA ASP A 285 -19.82 11.28 6.71
C ASP A 285 -18.71 11.31 7.76
N MET A 286 -17.73 12.20 7.61
CA MET A 286 -16.69 12.42 8.60
C MET A 286 -17.24 12.82 9.97
N VAL A 287 -18.25 13.71 9.99
CA VAL A 287 -18.91 14.13 11.24
C VAL A 287 -19.71 12.99 11.86
N VAL A 288 -20.45 12.23 11.04
CA VAL A 288 -21.22 11.07 11.51
C VAL A 288 -20.29 10.00 12.09
N PHE A 289 -19.20 9.69 11.39
CA PHE A 289 -18.21 8.72 11.87
C PHE A 289 -17.61 9.18 13.20
N ALA A 290 -17.16 10.44 13.29
CA ALA A 290 -16.58 11.00 14.50
C ALA A 290 -17.57 10.95 15.68
N GLY A 291 -18.84 11.29 15.44
CA GLY A 291 -19.89 11.23 16.47
C GLY A 291 -20.09 9.84 17.06
N LYS A 292 -20.00 8.80 16.23
CA LYS A 292 -20.20 7.41 16.65
C LYS A 292 -18.96 6.80 17.32
N HIS A 293 -17.75 7.07 16.80
CA HIS A 293 -16.56 6.29 17.10
C HIS A 293 -15.45 7.05 17.83
N CYS A 294 -15.63 8.34 18.15
CA CYS A 294 -14.63 9.14 18.85
C CYS A 294 -14.26 8.54 20.23
N ARG A 295 -15.20 7.89 20.91
CA ARG A 295 -14.94 7.26 22.23
C ARG A 295 -13.99 6.07 22.08
N SER A 296 -14.28 5.13 21.19
CA SER A 296 -13.45 3.95 20.92
C SER A 296 -12.06 4.35 20.47
N ALA A 297 -11.97 5.32 19.53
CA ALA A 297 -10.69 5.88 19.08
C ALA A 297 -9.86 6.50 20.22
N ARG A 298 -10.50 7.22 21.14
CA ARG A 298 -9.83 7.81 22.32
C ARG A 298 -9.31 6.76 23.29
N GLU A 299 -10.08 5.71 23.54
CA GLU A 299 -9.69 4.61 24.43
C GLU A 299 -8.49 3.84 23.87
N ALA A 300 -8.41 3.66 22.55
CA ALA A 300 -7.27 3.04 21.87
C ALA A 300 -6.05 4.00 21.71
N SER A 301 -6.25 5.31 21.87
CA SER A 301 -5.22 6.32 21.59
C SER A 301 -4.21 6.42 22.72
N LYS A 302 -2.93 6.40 22.34
CA LYS A 302 -1.80 6.79 23.21
C LYS A 302 -1.56 8.31 23.24
N TYR A 303 -2.37 9.09 22.52
CA TYR A 303 -2.22 10.54 22.46
C TYR A 303 -2.59 11.23 23.76
N GLY A 304 -1.79 12.23 24.16
CA GLY A 304 -2.09 13.08 25.30
C GLY A 304 -3.38 13.92 25.10
N ARG A 305 -3.73 14.73 26.12
CA ARG A 305 -4.99 15.52 26.14
C ARG A 305 -5.22 16.37 24.86
N LEU A 306 -4.16 16.94 24.27
CA LEU A 306 -4.26 17.76 23.04
C LEU A 306 -4.66 16.93 21.81
N GLY A 307 -4.07 15.73 21.64
CA GLY A 307 -4.45 14.83 20.56
C GLY A 307 -5.90 14.38 20.67
N CYS A 308 -6.36 14.02 21.88
CA CYS A 308 -7.77 13.68 22.11
C CYS A 308 -8.70 14.87 21.84
N MET A 309 -8.29 16.10 22.17
CA MET A 309 -9.06 17.31 21.88
C MET A 309 -9.20 17.53 20.35
N ARG A 310 -8.13 17.30 19.58
CA ARG A 310 -8.17 17.37 18.11
C ARG A 310 -9.17 16.35 17.54
N LEU A 311 -9.14 15.10 17.99
CA LEU A 311 -10.10 14.09 17.59
C LEU A 311 -11.56 14.48 17.94
N TRP A 312 -11.76 15.09 19.12
CA TRP A 312 -13.08 15.56 19.54
C TRP A 312 -13.59 16.74 18.69
N LEU A 313 -12.73 17.66 18.31
CA LEU A 313 -13.11 18.83 17.50
C LEU A 313 -13.72 18.44 16.15
N THR A 314 -13.34 17.30 15.58
CA THR A 314 -13.90 16.83 14.29
C THR A 314 -15.38 16.48 14.38
N GLN A 315 -15.97 16.35 15.57
CA GLN A 315 -17.42 16.15 15.76
C GLN A 315 -18.22 17.46 15.54
N LEU A 316 -17.56 18.61 15.66
CA LEU A 316 -18.22 19.89 15.56
C LEU A 316 -18.18 20.38 14.11
N ASN A 317 -19.28 20.30 13.41
CA ASN A 317 -19.38 20.64 11.99
C ASN A 317 -19.45 22.18 11.76
N CYS A 318 -18.45 22.96 12.15
CA CYS A 318 -18.44 24.41 11.97
C CYS A 318 -17.06 24.97 11.58
N ALA A 319 -17.04 26.18 11.01
CA ALA A 319 -15.81 26.83 10.55
C ALA A 319 -14.77 27.05 11.68
N GLY A 320 -15.23 27.30 12.91
CA GLY A 320 -14.36 27.43 14.06
C GLY A 320 -13.57 26.16 14.40
N THR A 321 -14.14 24.98 14.12
CA THR A 321 -13.43 23.71 14.32
C THR A 321 -12.34 23.46 13.30
N LEU A 322 -12.52 23.88 12.06
CA LEU A 322 -11.48 23.85 11.03
C LEU A 322 -10.25 24.67 11.50
N PHE A 323 -10.50 25.89 11.96
CA PHE A 323 -9.45 26.76 12.50
C PHE A 323 -8.74 26.15 13.71
N LEU A 324 -9.49 25.72 14.73
CA LEU A 324 -8.93 25.13 15.95
C LEU A 324 -8.17 23.83 15.65
N SER A 325 -8.68 22.98 14.74
CA SER A 325 -7.98 21.76 14.32
C SER A 325 -6.65 22.09 13.62
N SER A 326 -6.61 23.14 12.77
CA SER A 326 -5.37 23.58 12.11
C SER A 326 -4.34 24.14 13.06
N VAL A 327 -4.77 24.87 14.10
CA VAL A 327 -3.88 25.40 15.15
C VAL A 327 -3.30 24.27 15.99
N LEU A 328 -4.14 23.30 16.41
CA LEU A 328 -3.69 22.15 17.19
C LEU A 328 -2.76 21.24 16.37
N ALA A 329 -2.96 21.08 15.07
CA ALA A 329 -2.05 20.34 14.20
C ALA A 329 -0.63 20.93 14.27
N ARG A 330 -0.49 22.23 14.03
CA ARG A 330 0.81 22.92 14.08
C ARG A 330 1.50 22.81 15.46
N TRP A 331 0.72 22.73 16.55
CA TRP A 331 1.24 22.58 17.90
C TRP A 331 1.72 21.14 18.19
N ILE A 332 1.03 20.15 17.67
CA ILE A 332 1.37 18.72 17.87
C ILE A 332 2.56 18.37 16.98
N ASP A 333 2.54 18.78 15.70
CA ASP A 333 3.58 18.45 14.71
C ASP A 333 4.88 19.25 14.96
N GLY A 334 4.79 20.49 15.50
CA GLY A 334 5.96 21.30 15.90
C GLY A 334 6.64 20.85 17.20
N GLY A 335 6.05 19.95 17.96
CA GLY A 335 6.62 19.38 19.20
C GLY A 335 7.53 18.16 18.98
N HIS A 336 7.63 17.65 17.78
CA HIS A 336 8.49 16.50 17.42
C HIS A 336 9.76 16.88 16.65
N SER A 337 10.08 18.18 16.56
CA SER A 337 11.30 18.71 15.89
C SER A 337 12.38 19.14 16.89
N ASN A 338 12.54 18.46 18.02
CA ASN A 338 13.69 18.58 18.92
C ASN A 338 14.21 17.21 19.33
#